data_f2e501dd97fc800696e6d4793de03372
#
_entry.id   f2e501dd97fc800696e6d4793de03372
#
_cell.length_a   1.000
_cell.length_b   1.000
_cell.length_c   1.000
_cell.angle_alpha   90.00
_cell.angle_beta   90.00
_cell.angle_gamma   90.00
#
_symmetry.space_group_name_H-M   'P 1'
#
loop_
_entity.id
_entity.type
_entity.pdbx_description
1 polymer ?
#
loop_
_entity_poly.entity_id
_entity_poly.type
_entity_poly.pdbx_seq_one_letter_code
_entity_poly.pdbx_strand_id
1 'polypeptide(L)'
;LDMDLQPRAMTRDLDWGIPVPVKGAEGKVLYVWFDAPIGYISNTKELCDSDPEHFGNWQKWWQDPETRLVHFIGKDNIVFHCLIFPTMLKAHGDYILPDNVPANEFLNLEDNKISTSKNWAVWLHEYLRDFEGKQDVLRYVLTANAPETKDNNFTWKDFQERNNSELVAVYGNFVNRALQLTNLARIGNKYITECEPWKVWKTDPKRVETILYISLQLVANLSIAFEPFLPFSSKKLRELINMTEYDWSELGSTDLLPAGKQLAEPELLFEKIEDEAIEAQLHKLEETKK
;
A
#
# COMPACT_ATOMS: atom_id res chain seq x y z
N LEU A 1 29.87 -7.93 -8.99
CA LEU A 1 30.35 -8.19 -10.37
C LEU A 1 31.84 -8.57 -10.45
N ASP A 2 32.53 -8.58 -9.32
CA ASP A 2 33.97 -8.94 -9.27
C ASP A 2 34.21 -10.47 -9.26
N MET A 3 33.15 -11.26 -9.22
CA MET A 3 33.18 -12.71 -9.42
C MET A 3 32.58 -13.03 -10.78
N ASP A 4 33.27 -13.86 -11.55
CA ASP A 4 32.76 -14.36 -12.85
C ASP A 4 31.39 -15.00 -12.66
N LEU A 5 30.42 -14.67 -13.53
CA LEU A 5 29.10 -15.29 -13.53
C LEU A 5 29.26 -16.80 -13.81
N GLN A 6 28.84 -17.62 -12.88
CA GLN A 6 28.88 -19.06 -13.04
C GLN A 6 27.78 -19.53 -13.99
N PRO A 7 28.03 -20.55 -14.83
CA PRO A 7 26.99 -21.18 -15.65
C PRO A 7 25.83 -21.64 -14.80
N ARG A 8 24.60 -21.35 -15.23
CA ARG A 8 23.37 -21.73 -14.54
C ARG A 8 22.53 -22.65 -15.42
N ALA A 9 22.11 -23.79 -14.84
CA ALA A 9 21.22 -24.71 -15.54
C ALA A 9 19.83 -24.08 -15.75
N MET A 10 19.43 -23.90 -17.00
CA MET A 10 18.17 -23.31 -17.43
C MET A 10 17.13 -24.34 -17.83
N THR A 11 17.41 -25.61 -17.61
CA THR A 11 16.52 -26.74 -17.95
C THR A 11 16.26 -27.62 -16.73
N ARG A 12 15.15 -28.35 -16.78
CA ARG A 12 14.76 -29.33 -15.76
C ARG A 12 14.27 -30.64 -16.41
N ASP A 13 14.46 -31.75 -15.69
CA ASP A 13 13.90 -33.04 -16.05
C ASP A 13 12.53 -33.18 -15.35
N LEU A 14 11.49 -32.67 -15.99
CA LEU A 14 10.10 -32.67 -15.49
C LEU A 14 9.14 -33.02 -16.63
N ASP A 15 8.06 -33.69 -16.31
CA ASP A 15 7.00 -34.06 -17.27
C ASP A 15 6.10 -32.90 -17.66
N TRP A 16 6.09 -31.82 -16.89
CA TRP A 16 5.29 -30.64 -17.12
C TRP A 16 6.15 -29.38 -17.21
N GLY A 17 5.90 -28.55 -18.22
CA GLY A 17 6.59 -27.29 -18.45
C GLY A 17 6.71 -26.96 -19.92
N ILE A 18 7.41 -25.89 -20.26
CA ILE A 18 7.69 -25.48 -21.64
C ILE A 18 8.85 -26.34 -22.18
N PRO A 19 8.64 -27.12 -23.25
CA PRO A 19 9.72 -27.91 -23.83
C PRO A 19 10.89 -27.04 -24.27
N VAL A 20 12.11 -27.48 -24.04
CA VAL A 20 13.32 -26.77 -24.45
C VAL A 20 13.45 -26.81 -25.97
N PRO A 21 13.42 -25.67 -26.69
CA PRO A 21 13.45 -25.64 -28.14
C PRO A 21 14.88 -25.74 -28.73
N VAL A 22 15.69 -26.63 -28.17
CA VAL A 22 17.09 -26.83 -28.58
C VAL A 22 17.33 -28.32 -28.88
N LYS A 23 17.95 -28.61 -30.01
CA LYS A 23 18.30 -29.95 -30.43
C LYS A 23 19.25 -30.62 -29.38
N GLY A 24 18.91 -31.83 -28.99
CA GLY A 24 19.64 -32.56 -27.93
C GLY A 24 19.14 -32.34 -26.51
N ALA A 25 18.03 -31.60 -26.37
CA ALA A 25 17.36 -31.36 -25.10
C ALA A 25 15.97 -32.01 -25.03
N GLU A 26 15.79 -33.11 -25.77
CA GLU A 26 14.53 -33.85 -25.82
C GLU A 26 14.17 -34.37 -24.42
N GLY A 27 12.92 -34.20 -24.01
CA GLY A 27 12.43 -34.56 -22.67
C GLY A 27 12.80 -33.60 -21.54
N LYS A 28 13.39 -32.44 -21.88
CA LYS A 28 13.66 -31.39 -20.91
C LYS A 28 12.69 -30.23 -21.07
N VAL A 29 12.36 -29.58 -19.95
CA VAL A 29 11.56 -28.35 -19.94
C VAL A 29 12.41 -27.18 -19.47
N LEU A 30 11.99 -25.96 -19.79
CA LEU A 30 12.61 -24.74 -19.28
C LEU A 30 12.45 -24.65 -17.77
N TYR A 31 13.46 -24.12 -17.11
CA TYR A 31 13.37 -23.78 -15.70
C TYR A 31 12.39 -22.65 -15.49
N VAL A 32 11.40 -22.85 -14.62
CA VAL A 32 10.28 -21.91 -14.41
C VAL A 32 10.70 -20.45 -14.19
N TRP A 33 11.79 -20.20 -13.50
CA TRP A 33 12.30 -18.84 -13.29
C TRP A 33 12.98 -18.22 -14.51
N PHE A 34 13.19 -18.99 -15.56
CA PHE A 34 13.67 -18.47 -16.83
C PHE A 34 12.53 -17.92 -17.68
N ASP A 35 11.38 -18.56 -17.69
CA ASP A 35 10.22 -18.16 -18.48
C ASP A 35 9.19 -17.34 -17.67
N ALA A 36 9.12 -17.51 -16.34
CA ALA A 36 8.16 -16.81 -15.49
C ALA A 36 8.10 -15.28 -15.66
N PRO A 37 9.22 -14.54 -15.81
CA PRO A 37 9.16 -13.09 -16.02
C PRO A 37 8.42 -12.64 -17.29
N ILE A 38 8.28 -13.52 -18.28
CA ILE A 38 7.47 -13.25 -19.49
C ILE A 38 5.98 -13.04 -19.12
N GLY A 39 5.55 -13.59 -17.99
CA GLY A 39 4.22 -13.40 -17.44
C GLY A 39 3.84 -11.92 -17.26
N TYR A 40 4.78 -11.04 -16.97
CA TYR A 40 4.52 -9.60 -16.90
C TYR A 40 4.03 -9.04 -18.24
N ILE A 41 4.67 -9.44 -19.33
CA ILE A 41 4.28 -9.03 -20.69
C ILE A 41 2.95 -9.67 -21.07
N SER A 42 2.77 -10.96 -20.79
CA SER A 42 1.56 -11.71 -21.10
C SER A 42 0.33 -11.13 -20.39
N ASN A 43 0.45 -10.81 -19.10
CA ASN A 43 -0.63 -10.20 -18.31
C ASN A 43 -0.99 -8.81 -18.84
N THR A 44 0.01 -7.99 -19.20
CA THR A 44 -0.23 -6.68 -19.81
C THR A 44 -0.96 -6.84 -21.14
N LYS A 45 -0.54 -7.81 -21.95
CA LYS A 45 -1.19 -8.09 -23.24
C LYS A 45 -2.64 -8.55 -23.05
N GLU A 46 -2.89 -9.47 -22.13
CA GLU A 46 -4.25 -9.94 -21.82
C GLU A 46 -5.16 -8.78 -21.37
N LEU A 47 -4.66 -7.90 -20.51
CA LEU A 47 -5.40 -6.72 -20.08
C LEU A 47 -5.74 -5.79 -21.25
N CYS A 48 -4.76 -5.45 -22.09
CA CYS A 48 -4.96 -4.59 -23.25
C CYS A 48 -5.91 -5.23 -24.28
N ASP A 49 -5.81 -6.53 -24.50
CA ASP A 49 -6.71 -7.25 -25.42
C ASP A 49 -8.15 -7.31 -24.88
N SER A 50 -8.33 -7.33 -23.55
CA SER A 50 -9.66 -7.36 -22.92
C SER A 50 -10.37 -6.01 -22.93
N ASP A 51 -9.63 -4.90 -22.89
CA ASP A 51 -10.16 -3.54 -22.89
C ASP A 51 -9.21 -2.57 -23.63
N PRO A 52 -9.18 -2.68 -24.97
CA PRO A 52 -8.27 -1.88 -25.81
C PRO A 52 -8.63 -0.39 -25.84
N GLU A 53 -9.86 -0.03 -25.54
CA GLU A 53 -10.30 1.37 -25.50
C GLU A 53 -9.68 2.10 -24.31
N HIS A 54 -9.53 1.42 -23.19
CA HIS A 54 -9.00 2.00 -21.98
C HIS A 54 -7.47 1.90 -21.88
N PHE A 55 -6.91 0.74 -22.20
CA PHE A 55 -5.48 0.44 -22.02
C PHE A 55 -4.63 0.57 -23.29
N GLY A 56 -5.25 0.72 -24.45
CA GLY A 56 -4.54 0.75 -25.75
C GLY A 56 -3.91 -0.60 -26.11
N ASN A 57 -2.79 -0.57 -26.82
CA ASN A 57 -2.06 -1.79 -27.14
C ASN A 57 -0.93 -2.03 -26.14
N TRP A 58 -0.58 -3.30 -25.91
CA TRP A 58 0.44 -3.71 -24.93
C TRP A 58 1.87 -3.26 -25.30
N GLN A 59 2.15 -3.00 -26.60
CA GLN A 59 3.46 -2.52 -27.05
C GLN A 59 3.78 -1.14 -26.46
N LYS A 60 2.78 -0.28 -26.30
CA LYS A 60 2.96 1.02 -25.63
C LYS A 60 3.54 0.87 -24.22
N TRP A 61 3.22 -0.20 -23.53
CA TRP A 61 3.68 -0.46 -22.17
C TRP A 61 5.07 -1.10 -22.10
N TRP A 62 5.47 -1.85 -23.14
CA TRP A 62 6.68 -2.68 -23.09
C TRP A 62 7.73 -2.34 -24.15
N GLN A 63 7.40 -1.53 -25.16
CA GLN A 63 8.27 -1.22 -26.29
C GLN A 63 8.42 0.28 -26.54
N ASP A 64 7.64 1.14 -25.88
CA ASP A 64 7.75 2.59 -26.01
C ASP A 64 8.88 3.12 -25.09
N PRO A 65 9.90 3.80 -25.65
CA PRO A 65 11.01 4.32 -24.86
C PRO A 65 10.62 5.41 -23.84
N GLU A 66 9.45 6.03 -23.98
CA GLU A 66 8.93 6.98 -23.00
C GLU A 66 8.26 6.30 -21.80
N THR A 67 7.98 5.00 -21.88
CA THR A 67 7.43 4.22 -20.78
C THR A 67 8.53 3.86 -19.78
N ARG A 68 8.25 4.05 -18.50
CA ARG A 68 9.12 3.67 -17.40
C ARG A 68 8.68 2.36 -16.76
N LEU A 69 9.60 1.40 -16.69
CA LEU A 69 9.39 0.10 -16.08
C LEU A 69 10.05 0.04 -14.71
N VAL A 70 9.27 -0.21 -13.67
CA VAL A 70 9.75 -0.38 -12.28
C VAL A 70 9.27 -1.71 -11.73
N HIS A 71 10.18 -2.55 -11.23
CA HIS A 71 9.88 -3.83 -10.60
C HIS A 71 10.02 -3.74 -9.09
N PHE A 72 8.92 -3.91 -8.35
CA PHE A 72 8.97 -4.10 -6.90
C PHE A 72 9.05 -5.58 -6.58
N ILE A 73 10.14 -6.03 -5.96
CA ILE A 73 10.45 -7.44 -5.73
C ILE A 73 10.95 -7.70 -4.30
N GLY A 74 11.01 -8.97 -3.91
CA GLY A 74 11.80 -9.41 -2.77
C GLY A 74 13.27 -9.64 -3.18
N LYS A 75 14.20 -9.50 -2.24
CA LYS A 75 15.65 -9.63 -2.48
C LYS A 75 16.10 -10.94 -3.11
N ASP A 76 15.36 -12.02 -2.89
CA ASP A 76 15.62 -13.34 -3.47
C ASP A 76 15.40 -13.39 -5.00
N ASN A 77 14.72 -12.39 -5.56
CA ASN A 77 14.45 -12.26 -6.98
C ASN A 77 15.39 -11.27 -7.71
N ILE A 78 16.37 -10.68 -7.04
CA ILE A 78 17.29 -9.68 -7.64
C ILE A 78 17.97 -10.23 -8.88
N VAL A 79 18.53 -11.46 -8.84
CA VAL A 79 19.25 -12.05 -9.98
C VAL A 79 18.36 -12.16 -11.22
N PHE A 80 17.08 -12.53 -11.04
CA PHE A 80 16.16 -12.66 -12.16
C PHE A 80 15.73 -11.33 -12.74
N HIS A 81 15.48 -10.32 -11.92
CA HIS A 81 14.96 -9.02 -12.37
C HIS A 81 16.05 -8.01 -12.72
N CYS A 82 17.27 -8.16 -12.19
CA CYS A 82 18.38 -7.26 -12.50
C CYS A 82 19.36 -7.82 -13.53
N LEU A 83 19.40 -9.14 -13.75
CA LEU A 83 20.36 -9.75 -14.67
C LEU A 83 19.65 -10.56 -15.76
N ILE A 84 18.90 -11.62 -15.42
CA ILE A 84 18.39 -12.60 -16.38
C ILE A 84 17.31 -11.96 -17.28
N PHE A 85 16.25 -11.42 -16.71
CA PHE A 85 15.16 -10.83 -17.47
C PHE A 85 15.58 -9.63 -18.33
N PRO A 86 16.34 -8.64 -17.80
CA PRO A 86 16.87 -7.57 -18.66
C PRO A 86 17.78 -8.07 -19.78
N THR A 87 18.57 -9.12 -19.55
CA THR A 87 19.39 -9.73 -20.60
C THR A 87 18.53 -10.34 -21.69
N MET A 88 17.44 -11.02 -21.35
CA MET A 88 16.48 -11.58 -22.32
C MET A 88 15.80 -10.47 -23.13
N LEU A 89 15.30 -9.42 -22.46
CA LEU A 89 14.68 -8.27 -23.13
C LEU A 89 15.64 -7.58 -24.09
N LYS A 90 16.89 -7.36 -23.65
CA LYS A 90 17.94 -6.76 -24.48
C LYS A 90 18.34 -7.65 -25.66
N ALA A 91 18.42 -8.96 -25.45
CA ALA A 91 18.75 -9.90 -26.53
C ALA A 91 17.65 -9.98 -27.59
N HIS A 92 16.38 -9.82 -27.21
CA HIS A 92 15.26 -9.70 -28.13
C HIS A 92 15.32 -8.40 -28.95
N GLY A 93 15.63 -7.28 -28.31
CA GLY A 93 15.90 -5.98 -28.95
C GLY A 93 14.74 -4.99 -28.98
N ASP A 94 13.49 -5.45 -28.84
CA ASP A 94 12.30 -4.60 -29.02
C ASP A 94 11.71 -4.08 -27.69
N TYR A 95 12.23 -4.55 -26.56
CA TYR A 95 11.66 -4.23 -25.24
C TYR A 95 12.47 -3.16 -24.50
N ILE A 96 11.75 -2.33 -23.73
CA ILE A 96 12.38 -1.44 -22.75
C ILE A 96 13.02 -2.24 -21.61
N LEU A 97 13.99 -1.65 -20.94
CA LEU A 97 14.64 -2.22 -19.77
C LEU A 97 14.10 -1.57 -18.49
N PRO A 98 14.18 -2.25 -17.33
CA PRO A 98 13.80 -1.63 -16.06
C PRO A 98 14.64 -0.38 -15.73
N ASP A 99 13.96 0.72 -15.40
CA ASP A 99 14.60 1.94 -14.87
C ASP A 99 15.03 1.75 -13.42
N ASN A 100 14.24 1.01 -12.65
CA ASN A 100 14.51 0.75 -11.25
C ASN A 100 13.92 -0.60 -10.82
N VAL A 101 14.60 -1.24 -9.85
CA VAL A 101 14.17 -2.51 -9.27
C VAL A 101 14.29 -2.42 -7.74
N PRO A 102 13.34 -1.74 -7.06
CA PRO A 102 13.27 -1.73 -5.61
C PRO A 102 13.10 -3.15 -5.06
N ALA A 103 14.10 -3.62 -4.31
CA ALA A 103 14.12 -4.96 -3.75
C ALA A 103 13.97 -4.90 -2.23
N ASN A 104 12.83 -5.36 -1.74
CA ASN A 104 12.58 -5.42 -0.30
C ASN A 104 13.32 -6.60 0.35
N GLU A 105 13.79 -6.37 1.54
CA GLU A 105 14.27 -7.38 2.47
C GLU A 105 13.10 -8.25 3.01
N PHE A 106 13.35 -9.18 3.92
CA PHE A 106 12.28 -10.04 4.44
C PHE A 106 11.48 -9.38 5.55
N LEU A 107 10.16 -9.61 5.53
CA LEU A 107 9.28 -9.35 6.66
C LEU A 107 9.08 -10.64 7.44
N ASN A 108 9.43 -10.62 8.71
CA ASN A 108 9.18 -11.71 9.65
C ASN A 108 7.83 -11.51 10.38
N LEU A 109 7.34 -12.52 11.04
CA LEU A 109 6.14 -12.52 11.88
C LEU A 109 6.48 -13.04 13.26
N GLU A 110 6.31 -12.22 14.30
CA GLU A 110 6.63 -12.57 15.69
C GLU A 110 8.02 -13.21 15.77
N ASP A 111 9.04 -12.50 15.26
CA ASP A 111 10.45 -12.88 15.22
C ASP A 111 10.77 -14.16 14.43
N ASN A 112 9.80 -14.75 13.75
CA ASN A 112 9.97 -15.96 12.96
C ASN A 112 9.74 -15.69 11.46
N LYS A 113 10.42 -16.46 10.62
CA LYS A 113 10.20 -16.42 9.17
C LYS A 113 8.78 -16.85 8.83
N ILE A 114 8.08 -16.04 8.05
CA ILE A 114 6.76 -16.39 7.50
C ILE A 114 6.89 -17.67 6.65
N SER A 115 6.03 -18.64 6.89
CA SER A 115 6.05 -19.94 6.21
C SER A 115 4.65 -20.51 6.06
N THR A 116 4.18 -20.57 4.82
CA THR A 116 2.86 -21.17 4.50
C THR A 116 2.85 -22.68 4.77
N SER A 117 3.97 -23.40 4.50
CA SER A 117 4.08 -24.84 4.75
C SER A 117 4.02 -25.20 6.24
N LYS A 118 4.48 -24.31 7.11
CA LYS A 118 4.39 -24.45 8.57
C LYS A 118 3.15 -23.80 9.16
N ASN A 119 2.31 -23.23 8.32
CA ASN A 119 1.14 -22.42 8.71
C ASN A 119 1.47 -21.27 9.70
N TRP A 120 2.70 -20.73 9.59
CA TRP A 120 3.13 -19.56 10.34
C TRP A 120 2.98 -18.31 9.47
N ALA A 121 1.77 -17.77 9.40
CA ALA A 121 1.42 -16.64 8.56
C ALA A 121 0.13 -15.95 9.06
N VAL A 122 -0.05 -14.69 8.70
CA VAL A 122 -1.35 -14.02 8.81
C VAL A 122 -2.06 -14.18 7.47
N TRP A 123 -3.15 -14.93 7.47
CA TRP A 123 -3.97 -15.14 6.28
C TRP A 123 -4.91 -13.96 6.08
N LEU A 124 -4.85 -13.31 4.91
CA LEU A 124 -5.59 -12.08 4.66
C LEU A 124 -7.11 -12.27 4.81
N HIS A 125 -7.67 -13.39 4.36
CA HIS A 125 -9.11 -13.66 4.50
C HIS A 125 -9.55 -13.82 5.96
N GLU A 126 -8.66 -14.34 6.82
CA GLU A 126 -8.91 -14.43 8.25
C GLU A 126 -8.78 -13.07 8.92
N TYR A 127 -7.75 -12.30 8.57
CA TYR A 127 -7.60 -10.93 9.04
C TYR A 127 -8.83 -10.08 8.73
N LEU A 128 -9.35 -10.14 7.51
CA LEU A 128 -10.52 -9.36 7.10
C LEU A 128 -11.80 -9.73 7.88
N ARG A 129 -11.92 -10.98 8.33
CA ARG A 129 -13.01 -11.43 9.20
C ARG A 129 -12.80 -11.00 10.65
N ASP A 130 -11.57 -11.17 11.17
CA ASP A 130 -11.24 -10.94 12.59
C ASP A 130 -11.11 -9.43 12.90
N PHE A 131 -10.79 -8.62 11.89
CA PHE A 131 -10.63 -7.16 11.98
C PHE A 131 -11.46 -6.46 10.89
N GLU A 132 -12.77 -6.67 10.93
CA GLU A 132 -13.69 -6.05 9.97
C GLU A 132 -13.56 -4.52 9.97
N GLY A 133 -13.48 -3.93 8.78
CA GLY A 133 -13.33 -2.48 8.59
C GLY A 133 -11.94 -1.92 8.89
N LYS A 134 -10.95 -2.76 9.24
CA LYS A 134 -9.59 -2.32 9.60
C LYS A 134 -8.54 -2.60 8.50
N GLN A 135 -8.95 -2.63 7.24
CA GLN A 135 -8.06 -2.84 6.09
C GLN A 135 -6.93 -1.80 6.04
N ASP A 136 -7.27 -0.54 6.28
CA ASP A 136 -6.31 0.57 6.25
C ASP A 136 -5.32 0.51 7.42
N VAL A 137 -5.70 -0.05 8.55
CA VAL A 137 -4.77 -0.26 9.67
C VAL A 137 -3.65 -1.20 9.26
N LEU A 138 -3.98 -2.33 8.61
CA LEU A 138 -2.96 -3.27 8.12
C LEU A 138 -2.08 -2.62 7.05
N ARG A 139 -2.68 -1.90 6.09
CA ARG A 139 -1.93 -1.18 5.04
C ARG A 139 -0.95 -0.18 5.64
N TYR A 140 -1.40 0.60 6.62
CA TYR A 140 -0.58 1.57 7.32
C TYR A 140 0.61 0.90 8.01
N VAL A 141 0.36 -0.15 8.81
CA VAL A 141 1.40 -0.85 9.56
C VAL A 141 2.42 -1.50 8.63
N LEU A 142 1.98 -2.15 7.56
CA LEU A 142 2.87 -2.75 6.56
C LEU A 142 3.71 -1.70 5.82
N THR A 143 3.15 -0.54 5.52
CA THR A 143 3.88 0.56 4.88
C THR A 143 4.91 1.17 5.83
N ALA A 144 4.51 1.42 7.08
CA ALA A 144 5.39 1.99 8.10
C ALA A 144 6.54 1.04 8.49
N ASN A 145 6.32 -0.27 8.36
CA ASN A 145 7.30 -1.33 8.62
C ASN A 145 7.88 -1.95 7.35
N ALA A 146 7.79 -1.27 6.20
CA ALA A 146 8.32 -1.80 4.96
C ALA A 146 9.82 -2.14 5.09
N PRO A 147 10.24 -3.37 4.76
CA PRO A 147 11.62 -3.82 4.92
C PRO A 147 12.48 -3.35 3.74
N GLU A 148 12.69 -2.04 3.59
CA GLU A 148 13.38 -1.47 2.42
C GLU A 148 14.88 -1.70 2.43
N THR A 149 15.53 -1.60 3.60
CA THR A 149 17.00 -1.65 3.73
C THR A 149 17.52 -2.75 4.62
N LYS A 150 16.64 -3.36 5.41
CA LYS A 150 16.94 -4.48 6.32
C LYS A 150 15.69 -5.31 6.55
N ASP A 151 15.88 -6.56 6.97
CA ASP A 151 14.77 -7.40 7.42
C ASP A 151 14.01 -6.69 8.56
N ASN A 152 12.70 -6.78 8.52
CA ASN A 152 11.82 -6.20 9.52
C ASN A 152 10.89 -7.26 10.11
N ASN A 153 10.15 -6.90 11.15
CA ASN A 153 9.30 -7.81 11.89
C ASN A 153 7.90 -7.22 12.05
N PHE A 154 6.89 -7.97 11.68
CA PHE A 154 5.52 -7.67 12.03
C PHE A 154 5.19 -8.33 13.36
N THR A 155 4.74 -7.55 14.33
CA THR A 155 4.18 -8.07 15.57
C THR A 155 2.77 -7.54 15.79
N TRP A 156 1.90 -8.36 16.36
CA TRP A 156 0.54 -7.92 16.71
C TRP A 156 0.54 -6.80 17.73
N LYS A 157 1.56 -6.77 18.59
CA LYS A 157 1.72 -5.68 19.55
C LYS A 157 2.07 -4.35 18.88
N ASP A 158 3.01 -4.33 17.92
CA ASP A 158 3.33 -3.13 17.15
C ASP A 158 2.12 -2.69 16.29
N PHE A 159 1.39 -3.63 15.71
CA PHE A 159 0.15 -3.37 15.00
C PHE A 159 -0.88 -2.63 15.88
N GLN A 160 -1.13 -3.11 17.11
CA GLN A 160 -2.01 -2.45 18.07
C GLN A 160 -1.50 -1.07 18.47
N GLU A 161 -0.21 -0.96 18.79
CA GLU A 161 0.41 0.29 19.22
C GLU A 161 0.32 1.37 18.14
N ARG A 162 0.64 1.03 16.89
CA ARG A 162 0.53 1.97 15.77
C ARG A 162 -0.91 2.38 15.50
N ASN A 163 -1.85 1.43 15.53
CA ASN A 163 -3.26 1.79 15.43
C ASN A 163 -3.68 2.75 16.55
N ASN A 164 -3.41 2.39 17.80
CA ASN A 164 -3.93 3.13 18.95
C ASN A 164 -3.24 4.49 19.16
N SER A 165 -1.90 4.54 18.94
CA SER A 165 -1.09 5.73 19.21
C SER A 165 -0.95 6.66 18.00
N GLU A 166 -0.94 6.12 16.78
CA GLU A 166 -0.72 6.92 15.58
C GLU A 166 -2.04 7.17 14.83
N LEU A 167 -2.79 6.13 14.43
CA LEU A 167 -4.02 6.32 13.69
C LEU A 167 -5.15 6.87 14.55
N VAL A 168 -5.41 6.29 15.72
CA VAL A 168 -6.49 6.74 16.61
C VAL A 168 -6.11 8.04 17.31
N ALA A 169 -4.98 8.07 18.01
CA ALA A 169 -4.65 9.19 18.89
C ALA A 169 -4.16 10.44 18.14
N VAL A 170 -3.54 10.29 16.96
CA VAL A 170 -3.04 11.43 16.19
C VAL A 170 -3.96 11.73 15.01
N TYR A 171 -3.99 10.85 14.01
CA TYR A 171 -4.71 11.12 12.77
C TYR A 171 -6.23 11.12 12.96
N GLY A 172 -6.80 10.05 13.48
CA GLY A 172 -8.25 9.93 13.70
C GLY A 172 -8.77 10.98 14.67
N ASN A 173 -8.02 11.29 15.72
CA ASN A 173 -8.39 12.31 16.68
C ASN A 173 -8.36 13.73 16.06
N PHE A 174 -7.35 14.04 15.24
CA PHE A 174 -7.32 15.29 14.50
C PHE A 174 -8.53 15.44 13.57
N VAL A 175 -8.79 14.43 12.75
CA VAL A 175 -9.91 14.42 11.81
C VAL A 175 -11.25 14.55 12.54
N ASN A 176 -11.48 13.73 13.56
CA ASN A 176 -12.69 13.76 14.36
C ASN A 176 -12.90 15.14 15.01
N ARG A 177 -11.86 15.75 15.52
CA ARG A 177 -11.93 17.09 16.10
C ARG A 177 -12.21 18.18 15.07
N ALA A 178 -11.61 18.10 13.89
CA ALA A 178 -11.88 19.01 12.79
C ALA A 178 -13.34 18.92 12.32
N LEU A 179 -13.92 17.72 12.29
CA LEU A 179 -15.32 17.50 11.91
C LEU A 179 -16.32 17.84 13.04
N GLN A 180 -15.94 17.66 14.31
CA GLN A 180 -16.79 18.00 15.47
C GLN A 180 -16.82 19.49 15.81
N LEU A 181 -16.23 20.33 15.04
CA LEU A 181 -16.10 21.79 15.30
C LEU A 181 -17.42 22.56 15.35
N THR A 182 -18.53 21.99 14.97
CA THR A 182 -19.86 22.55 15.28
C THR A 182 -20.22 22.45 16.77
N ASN A 183 -19.53 21.59 17.55
CA ASN A 183 -19.65 21.42 18.99
C ASN A 183 -18.32 21.79 19.69
N LEU A 184 -18.00 23.01 19.76
CA LEU A 184 -16.80 23.73 20.24
C LEU A 184 -16.03 23.21 21.45
N ALA A 185 -16.36 22.09 22.05
CA ALA A 185 -15.92 21.79 23.41
C ALA A 185 -14.65 20.94 23.55
N ARG A 186 -14.07 20.33 22.47
CA ARG A 186 -12.98 19.36 22.65
C ARG A 186 -11.94 19.39 21.55
N ILE A 187 -11.22 20.46 21.45
CA ILE A 187 -10.22 20.63 20.41
C ILE A 187 -8.82 20.43 20.97
N GLY A 188 -8.10 19.47 20.46
CA GLY A 188 -6.75 19.12 20.92
C GLY A 188 -5.74 18.88 19.82
N ASN A 189 -5.87 19.54 18.70
CA ASN A 189 -4.78 19.67 17.76
C ASN A 189 -3.98 20.94 18.08
N LYS A 190 -2.66 20.93 17.84
CA LYS A 190 -1.77 22.03 18.19
C LYS A 190 -2.27 23.38 17.68
N TYR A 191 -2.62 23.47 16.39
CA TYR A 191 -3.15 24.72 15.80
C TYR A 191 -4.44 25.17 16.49
N ILE A 192 -5.38 24.27 16.62
CA ILE A 192 -6.67 24.54 17.21
C ILE A 192 -6.51 24.82 18.73
N THR A 193 -5.60 24.10 19.40
CA THR A 193 -5.26 24.34 20.82
C THR A 193 -4.63 25.73 21.01
N GLU A 194 -3.71 26.13 20.15
CA GLU A 194 -3.05 27.44 20.21
C GLU A 194 -3.99 28.59 19.84
N CYS A 195 -4.90 28.36 18.90
CA CYS A 195 -5.89 29.36 18.49
C CYS A 195 -7.07 29.50 19.46
N GLU A 196 -7.31 28.51 20.31
CA GLU A 196 -8.33 28.48 21.36
C GLU A 196 -9.73 28.97 20.88
N PRO A 197 -10.32 28.44 19.76
CA PRO A 197 -11.56 28.97 19.20
C PRO A 197 -12.74 28.96 20.19
N TRP A 198 -12.74 28.03 21.15
CA TRP A 198 -13.75 27.96 22.23
C TRP A 198 -13.71 29.14 23.19
N LYS A 199 -12.59 29.83 23.31
CA LYS A 199 -12.48 31.04 24.14
C LYS A 199 -13.02 32.27 23.41
N VAL A 200 -12.88 32.29 22.09
CA VAL A 200 -13.17 33.49 21.29
C VAL A 200 -14.47 33.42 20.47
N TRP A 201 -15.16 32.26 20.46
CA TRP A 201 -16.35 32.10 19.61
C TRP A 201 -17.50 33.07 19.92
N LYS A 202 -17.61 33.58 21.16
CA LYS A 202 -18.60 34.58 21.52
C LYS A 202 -18.14 36.02 21.24
N THR A 203 -16.82 36.23 21.25
CA THR A 203 -16.23 37.57 21.13
C THR A 203 -15.72 37.86 19.72
N ASP A 204 -15.29 36.85 18.99
CA ASP A 204 -14.77 36.94 17.61
C ASP A 204 -15.20 35.75 16.77
N PRO A 205 -16.46 35.62 16.37
CA PRO A 205 -16.96 34.54 15.55
C PRO A 205 -16.23 34.40 14.21
N LYS A 206 -15.82 35.48 13.58
CA LYS A 206 -15.11 35.46 12.28
C LYS A 206 -13.75 34.79 12.39
N ARG A 207 -13.06 35.01 13.50
CA ARG A 207 -11.79 34.31 13.77
C ARG A 207 -12.03 32.79 13.90
N VAL A 208 -13.10 32.39 14.58
CA VAL A 208 -13.47 30.98 14.70
C VAL A 208 -13.78 30.37 13.33
N GLU A 209 -14.59 31.02 12.51
CA GLU A 209 -14.89 30.62 11.13
C GLU A 209 -13.59 30.39 10.34
N THR A 210 -12.62 31.30 10.44
CA THR A 210 -11.32 31.16 9.77
C THR A 210 -10.55 29.95 10.27
N ILE A 211 -10.50 29.72 11.58
CA ILE A 211 -9.80 28.56 12.16
C ILE A 211 -10.44 27.26 11.67
N LEU A 212 -11.76 27.18 11.66
CA LEU A 212 -12.52 26.03 11.18
C LEU A 212 -12.30 25.78 9.70
N TYR A 213 -12.38 26.85 8.89
CA TYR A 213 -12.14 26.76 7.45
C TYR A 213 -10.76 26.19 7.14
N ILE A 214 -9.69 26.73 7.75
CA ILE A 214 -8.32 26.23 7.57
C ILE A 214 -8.22 24.75 7.98
N SER A 215 -8.81 24.39 9.11
CA SER A 215 -8.78 22.99 9.60
C SER A 215 -9.47 22.03 8.62
N LEU A 216 -10.62 22.43 8.04
CA LEU A 216 -11.35 21.63 7.07
C LEU A 216 -10.63 21.56 5.71
N GLN A 217 -9.95 22.61 5.27
CA GLN A 217 -9.09 22.55 4.09
C GLN A 217 -7.95 21.56 4.27
N LEU A 218 -7.34 21.50 5.46
CA LEU A 218 -6.32 20.51 5.77
C LEU A 218 -6.89 19.08 5.78
N VAL A 219 -8.09 18.88 6.33
CA VAL A 219 -8.79 17.59 6.29
C VAL A 219 -9.06 17.14 4.85
N ALA A 220 -9.50 18.05 3.98
CA ALA A 220 -9.72 17.77 2.56
C ALA A 220 -8.41 17.36 1.85
N ASN A 221 -7.33 18.09 2.08
CA ASN A 221 -5.99 17.74 1.56
C ASN A 221 -5.52 16.36 2.06
N LEU A 222 -5.71 16.05 3.35
CA LEU A 222 -5.35 14.75 3.90
C LEU A 222 -6.17 13.62 3.26
N SER A 223 -7.43 13.84 2.91
CA SER A 223 -8.26 12.85 2.23
C SER A 223 -7.75 12.47 0.84
N ILE A 224 -7.07 13.40 0.15
CA ILE A 224 -6.40 13.17 -1.13
C ILE A 224 -5.04 12.50 -0.89
N ALA A 225 -4.20 13.11 -0.05
CA ALA A 225 -2.82 12.67 0.18
C ALA A 225 -2.70 11.22 0.70
N PHE A 226 -3.64 10.79 1.53
CA PHE A 226 -3.65 9.44 2.10
C PHE A 226 -4.37 8.39 1.26
N GLU A 227 -5.03 8.77 0.17
CA GLU A 227 -5.75 7.83 -0.70
C GLU A 227 -4.93 6.61 -1.13
N PRO A 228 -3.65 6.73 -1.57
CA PRO A 228 -2.86 5.56 -1.96
C PRO A 228 -2.58 4.59 -0.82
N PHE A 229 -2.54 5.08 0.41
CA PHE A 229 -2.18 4.30 1.61
C PHE A 229 -3.41 3.84 2.39
N LEU A 230 -4.40 4.71 2.52
CA LEU A 230 -5.61 4.53 3.34
C LEU A 230 -6.89 4.80 2.50
N PRO A 231 -7.14 4.02 1.43
CA PRO A 231 -8.22 4.33 0.48
C PRO A 231 -9.62 4.31 1.11
N PHE A 232 -9.88 3.40 2.05
CA PHE A 232 -11.19 3.28 2.71
C PHE A 232 -11.45 4.45 3.66
N SER A 233 -10.46 4.80 4.47
CA SER A 233 -10.54 5.93 5.40
C SER A 233 -10.59 7.27 4.67
N SER A 234 -9.85 7.42 3.58
CA SER A 234 -9.87 8.60 2.72
C SER A 234 -11.24 8.78 2.05
N LYS A 235 -11.83 7.71 1.55
CA LYS A 235 -13.20 7.73 1.01
C LYS A 235 -14.22 8.13 2.08
N LYS A 236 -14.19 7.48 3.24
CA LYS A 236 -15.09 7.82 4.38
C LYS A 236 -14.92 9.28 4.80
N LEU A 237 -13.68 9.77 4.83
CA LEU A 237 -13.39 11.16 5.18
C LEU A 237 -14.00 12.14 4.17
N ARG A 238 -13.90 11.87 2.87
CA ARG A 238 -14.55 12.69 1.84
C ARG A 238 -16.09 12.68 1.95
N GLU A 239 -16.67 11.55 2.28
CA GLU A 239 -18.11 11.44 2.56
C GLU A 239 -18.51 12.34 3.74
N LEU A 240 -17.72 12.36 4.83
CA LEU A 240 -17.97 13.20 6.01
C LEU A 240 -17.89 14.70 5.72
N ILE A 241 -17.02 15.11 4.80
CA ILE A 241 -16.90 16.53 4.37
C ILE A 241 -17.72 16.84 3.11
N ASN A 242 -18.53 15.90 2.64
CA ASN A 242 -19.32 16.01 1.40
C ASN A 242 -18.48 16.37 0.16
N MET A 243 -17.24 15.90 0.07
CA MET A 243 -16.33 16.10 -1.06
C MET A 243 -16.48 14.96 -2.05
N THR A 244 -17.30 15.13 -3.08
CA THR A 244 -17.64 14.07 -4.06
C THR A 244 -16.64 13.95 -5.20
N GLU A 245 -16.01 15.07 -5.57
CA GLU A 245 -15.05 15.17 -6.65
C GLU A 245 -13.74 15.73 -6.14
N TYR A 246 -12.63 15.23 -6.64
CA TYR A 246 -11.28 15.73 -6.35
C TYR A 246 -10.32 15.29 -7.46
N ASP A 247 -9.27 16.08 -7.65
CA ASP A 247 -8.16 15.75 -8.53
C ASP A 247 -6.84 15.80 -7.76
N TRP A 248 -5.93 14.91 -8.08
CA TRP A 248 -4.59 14.88 -7.47
C TRP A 248 -3.80 16.17 -7.69
N SER A 249 -4.04 16.87 -8.80
CA SER A 249 -3.42 18.16 -9.09
C SER A 249 -3.85 19.28 -8.14
N GLU A 250 -4.96 19.10 -7.43
CA GLU A 250 -5.48 20.05 -6.43
C GLU A 250 -4.83 19.88 -5.05
N LEU A 251 -4.02 18.84 -4.85
CA LEU A 251 -3.32 18.60 -3.59
C LEU A 251 -2.44 19.81 -3.22
N GLY A 252 -2.64 20.33 -2.01
CA GLY A 252 -2.01 21.55 -1.52
C GLY A 252 -2.84 22.80 -1.74
N SER A 253 -4.00 22.72 -2.38
CA SER A 253 -4.95 23.85 -2.50
C SER A 253 -5.48 24.27 -1.13
N THR A 254 -5.70 25.56 -0.98
CA THR A 254 -6.28 26.16 0.22
C THR A 254 -7.79 26.40 0.09
N ASP A 255 -8.41 25.92 -0.99
CA ASP A 255 -9.81 26.16 -1.33
C ASP A 255 -10.49 24.92 -1.96
N LEU A 256 -10.24 23.74 -1.37
CA LEU A 256 -10.88 22.49 -1.77
C LEU A 256 -12.35 22.41 -1.34
N LEU A 257 -12.68 23.04 -0.23
CA LEU A 257 -14.04 23.07 0.31
C LEU A 257 -14.54 24.52 0.29
N PRO A 258 -15.65 24.80 -0.43
CA PRO A 258 -16.25 26.13 -0.41
C PRO A 258 -16.79 26.47 0.97
N ALA A 259 -16.72 27.74 1.35
CA ALA A 259 -17.28 28.23 2.60
C ALA A 259 -18.80 27.96 2.66
N GLY A 260 -19.30 27.59 3.84
CA GLY A 260 -20.72 27.28 4.04
C GLY A 260 -21.16 25.89 3.59
N LYS A 261 -20.22 25.03 3.17
CA LYS A 261 -20.54 23.64 2.81
C LYS A 261 -21.06 22.87 4.02
N GLN A 262 -22.17 22.17 3.83
CA GLN A 262 -22.74 21.31 4.88
C GLN A 262 -21.88 20.04 5.03
N LEU A 263 -21.52 19.72 6.26
CA LEU A 263 -20.81 18.48 6.60
C LEU A 263 -21.81 17.38 6.97
N ALA A 264 -21.41 16.12 6.83
CA ALA A 264 -22.17 15.00 7.37
C ALA A 264 -22.03 14.90 8.90
N GLU A 265 -22.80 14.02 9.52
CA GLU A 265 -22.67 13.74 10.96
C GLU A 265 -21.28 13.16 11.25
N PRO A 266 -20.57 13.65 12.30
CA PRO A 266 -19.23 13.19 12.63
C PRO A 266 -19.21 11.72 13.04
N GLU A 267 -18.30 10.94 12.45
CA GLU A 267 -18.03 9.56 12.81
C GLU A 267 -16.54 9.35 13.08
N LEU A 268 -16.21 8.30 13.85
CA LEU A 268 -14.84 7.89 14.04
C LEU A 268 -14.28 7.24 12.77
N LEU A 269 -13.11 7.66 12.33
CA LEU A 269 -12.38 7.01 11.25
C LEU A 269 -11.69 5.72 11.70
N PHE A 270 -11.23 5.69 12.93
CA PHE A 270 -10.50 4.58 13.52
C PHE A 270 -11.00 4.31 14.93
N GLU A 271 -11.01 3.04 15.30
CA GLU A 271 -11.33 2.56 16.65
C GLU A 271 -10.10 1.88 17.24
N LYS A 272 -10.00 1.92 18.57
CA LYS A 272 -8.95 1.19 19.27
C LYS A 272 -9.04 -0.31 19.02
N ILE A 273 -7.89 -0.94 19.07
CA ILE A 273 -7.76 -2.39 19.09
C ILE A 273 -7.40 -2.75 20.52
N GLU A 274 -8.24 -3.57 21.14
CA GLU A 274 -8.08 -3.98 22.53
C GLU A 274 -7.14 -5.19 22.64
N ASP A 275 -6.61 -5.44 23.84
CA ASP A 275 -5.59 -6.47 24.07
C ASP A 275 -6.10 -7.87 23.75
N GLU A 276 -7.38 -8.15 24.02
CA GLU A 276 -8.02 -9.45 23.77
C GLU A 276 -7.98 -9.84 22.29
N ALA A 277 -8.13 -8.86 21.39
CA ALA A 277 -8.03 -9.13 19.95
C ALA A 277 -6.60 -9.54 19.55
N ILE A 278 -5.60 -9.01 20.22
CA ILE A 278 -4.19 -9.33 19.98
C ILE A 278 -3.85 -10.70 20.55
N GLU A 279 -4.28 -10.99 21.76
CA GLU A 279 -4.10 -12.30 22.42
C GLU A 279 -4.73 -13.42 21.59
N ALA A 280 -5.92 -13.18 21.02
CA ALA A 280 -6.57 -14.14 20.14
C ALA A 280 -5.74 -14.43 18.88
N GLN A 281 -5.08 -13.44 18.29
CA GLN A 281 -4.22 -13.65 17.10
C GLN A 281 -2.93 -14.40 17.47
N LEU A 282 -2.30 -14.10 18.59
CA LEU A 282 -1.13 -14.82 19.07
C LEU A 282 -1.44 -16.28 19.38
N HIS A 283 -2.54 -16.54 20.10
CA HIS A 283 -3.02 -17.89 20.37
C HIS A 283 -3.30 -18.68 19.08
N LYS A 284 -3.95 -18.06 18.11
CA LYS A 284 -4.21 -18.66 16.79
C LYS A 284 -2.91 -19.05 16.05
N LEU A 285 -1.89 -18.19 16.08
CA LEU A 285 -0.59 -18.49 15.47
C LEU A 285 0.07 -19.71 16.11
N GLU A 286 0.05 -19.82 17.44
CA GLU A 286 0.65 -20.94 18.16
C GLU A 286 -0.12 -22.26 17.95
N GLU A 287 -1.45 -22.24 17.97
CA GLU A 287 -2.28 -23.44 17.76
C GLU A 287 -2.19 -24.00 16.35
N THR A 288 -2.02 -23.13 15.34
CA THR A 288 -2.00 -23.54 13.93
C THR A 288 -0.62 -23.85 13.39
N LYS A 289 0.43 -23.61 14.18
CA LYS A 289 1.83 -23.92 13.85
C LYS A 289 2.02 -25.43 13.65
N LYS A 290 2.52 -25.82 12.49
CA LYS A 290 2.85 -27.21 12.10
C LYS A 290 4.31 -27.55 12.37
#